data_70e7a81a3e2c8bc774a725b7354603ea
#
_entry.id   70e7a81a3e2c8bc774a725b7354603ea
#
_cell.length_a   1.000
_cell.length_b   1.000
_cell.length_c   1.000
_cell.angle_alpha   90.00
_cell.angle_beta   90.00
_cell.angle_gamma   90.00
#
_symmetry.space_group_name_H-M   'P 1'
#
loop_
_entity.id
_entity.type
_entity.pdbx_description
1 polymer ?
#
loop_
_entity_poly.entity_id
_entity_poly.type
_entity_poly.pdbx_seq_one_letter_code
_entity_poly.pdbx_strand_id
1 'polypeptide(L)'
;MKKGFALFMVTVGCIISISACGQNKITEETGSSDTVKEITVGESKKPAASAEAEEKETGAPASVSPKSYDRITSKAGVESYGGTVKIGDSAYELYNYVDSAAQNYASVVNHVASGLKGKADVYDIVVPTSVGITFPDNKTSKVNSSNQKKSIRSIYRKMNRQVKTVSLYDTLMSHRKEYIYFRTDHHWTDKGAYYAYRQFCEAKGLQSHELSEYKQQDFGSFLGSFYLDTDHNKALRKDKVKAYFPVDNAGITMTYHDQNGGRYTSAVIANGRKYSMQLKYCAFLAGDNPYTVIHNKKRKDGSSCVVVKESYGNAFVPYLADHYEKIYVIDYRYWKGSISDLAKQHKAQDVIFINNISMTRNAYLIGKIAQIK
;
A
#
# COMPACT_ATOMS: atom_id res chain seq x y z
N MET A 1 -22.21 -44.36 26.59
CA MET A 1 -21.83 -42.92 26.80
C MET A 1 -20.44 -42.71 26.25
N LYS A 2 -20.32 -42.17 25.02
CA LYS A 2 -19.04 -41.78 24.39
C LYS A 2 -19.15 -40.28 24.13
N LYS A 3 -18.35 -39.48 24.83
CA LYS A 3 -18.23 -38.03 24.61
C LYS A 3 -17.27 -37.81 23.44
N GLY A 4 -17.80 -37.28 22.35
CA GLY A 4 -16.98 -36.83 21.23
C GLY A 4 -16.42 -35.44 21.51
N PHE A 5 -15.10 -35.31 21.48
CA PHE A 5 -14.40 -34.01 21.48
C PHE A 5 -14.42 -33.49 20.03
N ALA A 6 -15.08 -32.38 19.81
CA ALA A 6 -15.00 -31.65 18.54
C ALA A 6 -13.73 -30.79 18.56
N LEU A 7 -12.78 -31.15 17.73
CA LEU A 7 -11.55 -30.38 17.48
C LEU A 7 -11.87 -29.22 16.53
N PHE A 8 -11.91 -28.00 17.06
CA PHE A 8 -12.00 -26.79 16.23
C PHE A 8 -10.65 -26.54 15.56
N MET A 9 -10.53 -26.93 14.30
CA MET A 9 -9.41 -26.45 13.44
C MET A 9 -9.68 -25.00 13.07
N VAL A 10 -8.95 -24.08 13.68
CA VAL A 10 -8.80 -22.72 13.18
C VAL A 10 -7.83 -22.78 12.01
N THR A 11 -8.37 -22.88 10.80
CA THR A 11 -7.58 -22.65 9.58
C THR A 11 -7.28 -21.17 9.49
N VAL A 12 -6.07 -20.77 9.89
CA VAL A 12 -5.48 -19.49 9.55
C VAL A 12 -5.24 -19.50 8.04
N GLY A 13 -6.20 -18.99 7.28
CA GLY A 13 -6.05 -18.74 5.86
C GLY A 13 -4.97 -17.66 5.66
N CYS A 14 -3.74 -18.09 5.43
CA CYS A 14 -2.70 -17.23 4.89
C CYS A 14 -3.11 -16.86 3.46
N ILE A 15 -3.75 -15.71 3.27
CA ILE A 15 -3.94 -15.13 1.93
C ILE A 15 -2.56 -14.66 1.47
N ILE A 16 -1.83 -15.56 0.84
CA ILE A 16 -0.70 -15.21 0.00
C ILE A 16 -1.34 -14.60 -1.25
N SER A 17 -1.40 -13.28 -1.33
CA SER A 17 -1.65 -12.59 -2.58
C SER A 17 -0.53 -12.99 -3.53
N ILE A 18 -0.78 -13.99 -4.38
CA ILE A 18 0.14 -14.41 -5.43
C ILE A 18 0.19 -13.23 -6.39
N SER A 19 1.25 -12.44 -6.30
CA SER A 19 1.56 -11.40 -7.28
C SER A 19 1.90 -12.10 -8.59
N ALA A 20 0.90 -12.29 -9.44
CA ALA A 20 1.02 -12.99 -10.72
C ALA A 20 1.76 -12.14 -11.77
N CYS A 21 2.97 -11.69 -11.45
CA CYS A 21 3.84 -11.00 -12.38
C CYS A 21 5.25 -11.60 -12.39
N GLY A 22 5.35 -12.91 -12.56
CA GLY A 22 6.63 -13.63 -12.72
C GLY A 22 6.37 -15.00 -13.33
N GLN A 23 6.66 -15.10 -14.58
CA GLN A 23 6.83 -16.23 -15.49
C GLN A 23 6.41 -17.66 -15.05
N ASN A 24 5.56 -18.29 -15.90
CA ASN A 24 5.29 -19.71 -15.96
C ASN A 24 6.57 -20.54 -16.08
N LYS A 25 6.79 -21.43 -15.11
CA LYS A 25 7.17 -22.84 -15.37
C LYS A 25 6.92 -23.65 -14.10
N ILE A 26 6.03 -24.62 -14.22
CA ILE A 26 5.75 -25.67 -13.25
C ILE A 26 6.81 -26.74 -13.41
N THR A 27 7.53 -27.08 -12.35
CA THR A 27 8.09 -28.40 -12.13
C THR A 27 7.88 -28.74 -10.66
N GLU A 28 7.15 -29.82 -10.43
CA GLU A 28 6.98 -30.48 -9.14
C GLU A 28 8.32 -31.10 -8.71
N GLU A 29 8.71 -30.89 -7.46
CA GLU A 29 9.53 -31.87 -6.73
C GLU A 29 9.16 -31.88 -5.26
N THR A 30 9.01 -33.09 -4.78
CA THR A 30 8.59 -33.54 -3.46
C THR A 30 9.78 -33.52 -2.47
N GLY A 31 9.49 -33.21 -1.20
CA GLY A 31 10.13 -33.89 -0.08
C GLY A 31 11.01 -33.06 0.83
N SER A 32 10.63 -33.08 2.05
CA SER A 32 11.37 -33.37 3.27
C SER A 32 11.06 -32.42 4.43
N SER A 33 10.61 -33.06 5.49
CA SER A 33 10.35 -32.53 6.84
C SER A 33 11.64 -32.10 7.53
N ASP A 34 11.63 -30.95 8.21
CA ASP A 34 12.53 -30.72 9.33
C ASP A 34 11.83 -29.98 10.49
N THR A 35 12.04 -30.56 11.64
CA THR A 35 11.50 -30.31 12.97
C THR A 35 11.82 -28.92 13.50
N VAL A 36 10.80 -28.18 13.94
CA VAL A 36 10.94 -26.92 14.69
C VAL A 36 11.00 -27.22 16.19
N LYS A 37 12.07 -26.82 16.84
CA LYS A 37 12.24 -26.83 18.30
C LYS A 37 11.46 -25.67 18.93
N GLU A 38 10.67 -26.01 19.91
CA GLU A 38 9.91 -25.11 20.79
C GLU A 38 10.83 -24.35 21.73
N ILE A 39 10.69 -23.01 21.78
CA ILE A 39 11.37 -22.17 22.78
C ILE A 39 10.30 -21.63 23.72
N THR A 40 10.35 -22.09 24.95
CA THR A 40 9.54 -21.62 26.09
C THR A 40 10.01 -20.23 26.52
N VAL A 41 9.08 -19.26 26.60
CA VAL A 41 9.32 -17.92 27.13
C VAL A 41 8.82 -17.86 28.57
N GLY A 42 9.73 -17.51 29.48
CA GLY A 42 9.45 -17.35 30.90
C GLY A 42 8.69 -16.06 31.20
N GLU A 43 7.79 -16.15 32.16
CA GLU A 43 7.03 -15.04 32.75
C GLU A 43 7.96 -14.02 33.44
N SER A 44 7.77 -12.73 33.19
CA SER A 44 8.35 -11.66 34.00
C SER A 44 7.29 -10.69 34.49
N LYS A 45 7.43 -10.38 35.77
CA LYS A 45 6.57 -9.65 36.68
C LYS A 45 6.31 -8.20 36.26
N LYS A 46 5.07 -7.77 36.55
CA LYS A 46 4.53 -6.41 36.49
C LYS A 46 5.24 -5.47 37.47
N PRO A 47 5.61 -4.24 37.08
CA PRO A 47 5.85 -3.15 38.03
C PRO A 47 4.64 -2.22 38.12
N ALA A 48 4.54 -1.61 39.29
CA ALA A 48 3.43 -0.81 39.78
C ALA A 48 3.34 0.58 39.15
N ALA A 49 2.14 1.15 39.27
CA ALA A 49 1.73 2.49 38.84
C ALA A 49 2.56 3.62 39.46
N SER A 50 2.87 4.67 38.68
CA SER A 50 3.27 5.98 39.18
C SER A 50 2.53 7.08 38.45
N ALA A 51 2.04 7.99 39.28
CA ALA A 51 1.28 9.20 39.15
C ALA A 51 1.28 9.97 37.83
N GLU A 52 0.06 10.40 37.48
CA GLU A 52 -0.28 11.40 36.46
C GLU A 52 0.25 12.79 36.87
N ALA A 53 0.95 13.45 35.95
CA ALA A 53 1.17 14.87 35.97
C ALA A 53 0.28 15.52 34.90
N GLU A 54 -0.68 16.34 35.35
CA GLU A 54 -1.51 17.17 34.47
C GLU A 54 -0.65 18.26 33.81
N GLU A 55 -0.44 18.19 32.52
CA GLU A 55 -0.01 19.32 31.70
C GLU A 55 -1.24 20.07 31.16
N LYS A 56 -1.40 21.30 31.56
CA LYS A 56 -2.41 22.24 31.04
C LYS A 56 -2.27 22.44 29.53
N GLU A 57 -3.25 21.96 28.78
CA GLU A 57 -3.47 22.38 27.39
C GLU A 57 -3.88 23.85 27.33
N THR A 58 -3.00 24.66 26.78
CA THR A 58 -3.34 26.03 26.31
C THR A 58 -3.52 25.98 24.79
N GLY A 59 -4.76 26.24 24.35
CA GLY A 59 -5.06 26.51 22.94
C GLY A 59 -5.87 25.38 22.27
N ALA A 60 -7.19 25.40 22.45
CA ALA A 60 -8.11 24.57 21.65
C ALA A 60 -8.04 25.00 20.19
N PRO A 61 -7.74 24.10 19.22
CA PRO A 61 -7.93 24.39 17.80
C PRO A 61 -9.43 24.54 17.53
N ALA A 62 -9.77 25.58 16.74
CA ALA A 62 -11.14 25.84 16.29
C ALA A 62 -11.83 24.54 15.85
N SER A 63 -13.07 24.34 16.29
CA SER A 63 -13.89 23.19 15.95
C SER A 63 -14.12 23.17 14.44
N VAL A 64 -13.33 22.36 13.71
CA VAL A 64 -13.58 22.06 12.31
C VAL A 64 -14.83 21.20 12.26
N SER A 65 -15.93 21.76 11.75
CA SER A 65 -17.15 21.01 11.49
C SER A 65 -16.83 19.70 10.75
N PRO A 66 -17.47 18.56 11.10
CA PRO A 66 -17.22 17.30 10.44
C PRO A 66 -17.45 17.47 8.93
N LYS A 67 -16.42 17.23 8.10
CA LYS A 67 -16.58 17.24 6.64
C LYS A 67 -17.67 16.23 6.29
N SER A 68 -18.77 16.69 5.69
CA SER A 68 -19.77 15.79 5.12
C SER A 68 -19.26 15.29 3.78
N TYR A 69 -19.30 13.99 3.57
CA TYR A 69 -18.93 13.37 2.30
C TYR A 69 -20.18 12.90 1.57
N ASP A 70 -20.12 12.87 0.26
CA ASP A 70 -21.17 12.30 -0.57
C ASP A 70 -21.49 10.85 -0.18
N ARG A 71 -22.76 10.53 0.01
CA ARG A 71 -23.17 9.18 0.35
C ARG A 71 -23.14 8.25 -0.85
N ILE A 72 -22.67 7.02 -0.61
CA ILE A 72 -22.77 5.89 -1.54
C ILE A 72 -23.72 4.87 -0.92
N THR A 73 -24.72 4.41 -1.66
CA THR A 73 -25.67 3.39 -1.21
C THR A 73 -25.84 2.29 -2.24
N SER A 74 -26.22 1.09 -1.80
CA SER A 74 -26.53 -0.04 -2.69
C SER A 74 -27.80 -0.76 -2.22
N LYS A 75 -28.65 -1.18 -3.16
CA LYS A 75 -29.79 -2.07 -2.91
C LYS A 75 -29.36 -3.55 -2.86
N ALA A 76 -28.24 -3.91 -3.47
CA ALA A 76 -27.74 -5.28 -3.51
C ALA A 76 -27.44 -5.84 -2.11
N GLY A 77 -27.55 -7.16 -1.97
CA GLY A 77 -27.13 -7.90 -0.78
C GLY A 77 -25.61 -7.86 -0.60
N VAL A 78 -25.15 -8.31 0.58
CA VAL A 78 -23.74 -8.57 0.84
C VAL A 78 -23.52 -10.07 0.66
N GLU A 79 -22.62 -10.45 -0.23
CA GLU A 79 -22.19 -11.82 -0.46
C GLU A 79 -20.77 -11.99 0.09
N SER A 80 -20.53 -13.01 0.92
CA SER A 80 -19.24 -13.21 1.60
C SER A 80 -18.40 -14.29 0.89
N TYR A 81 -17.11 -13.99 0.72
CA TYR A 81 -16.09 -14.87 0.16
C TYR A 81 -14.85 -14.85 1.09
N GLY A 82 -15.06 -15.27 2.35
CA GLY A 82 -14.01 -15.20 3.36
C GLY A 82 -13.66 -13.77 3.76
N GLY A 83 -12.44 -13.32 3.49
CA GLY A 83 -11.98 -11.95 3.76
C GLY A 83 -12.46 -10.90 2.76
N THR A 84 -13.06 -11.35 1.64
CA THR A 84 -13.61 -10.49 0.59
C THR A 84 -15.14 -10.54 0.62
N VAL A 85 -15.78 -9.41 0.39
CA VAL A 85 -17.25 -9.32 0.24
C VAL A 85 -17.58 -8.69 -1.10
N LYS A 86 -18.68 -9.17 -1.72
CA LYS A 86 -19.23 -8.60 -2.95
C LYS A 86 -20.54 -7.88 -2.67
N ILE A 87 -20.72 -6.70 -3.24
CA ILE A 87 -21.98 -5.93 -3.22
C ILE A 87 -22.28 -5.45 -4.64
N GLY A 88 -23.33 -6.02 -5.23
CA GLY A 88 -23.68 -5.72 -6.61
C GLY A 88 -22.58 -6.11 -7.59
N ASP A 89 -22.00 -5.12 -8.26
CA ASP A 89 -20.97 -5.28 -9.28
C ASP A 89 -19.53 -5.06 -8.81
N SER A 90 -19.33 -4.92 -7.50
CA SER A 90 -18.04 -4.54 -6.88
C SER A 90 -17.71 -5.45 -5.70
N ALA A 91 -16.40 -5.72 -5.49
CA ALA A 91 -15.92 -6.46 -4.34
C ALA A 91 -14.95 -5.62 -3.49
N TYR A 92 -14.79 -6.03 -2.23
CA TYR A 92 -14.06 -5.28 -1.20
C TYR A 92 -13.37 -6.25 -0.25
N GLU A 93 -12.09 -6.00 0.07
CA GLU A 93 -11.37 -6.71 1.12
C GLU A 93 -11.69 -6.09 2.48
N LEU A 94 -12.16 -6.91 3.43
CA LEU A 94 -12.42 -6.47 4.81
C LEU A 94 -11.11 -6.22 5.56
N TYR A 95 -11.13 -5.19 6.39
CA TYR A 95 -9.96 -4.78 7.17
C TYR A 95 -10.24 -4.84 8.67
N ASN A 96 -9.37 -5.50 9.42
CA ASN A 96 -9.42 -5.52 10.89
C ASN A 96 -8.11 -4.97 11.46
N TYR A 97 -8.22 -3.94 12.29
CA TYR A 97 -7.09 -3.29 12.93
C TYR A 97 -6.45 -4.20 13.99
N VAL A 98 -5.13 -4.27 13.99
CA VAL A 98 -4.33 -5.02 14.98
C VAL A 98 -3.30 -4.07 15.57
N ASP A 99 -3.49 -3.67 16.85
CA ASP A 99 -2.68 -2.62 17.50
C ASP A 99 -1.21 -3.00 17.61
N SER A 100 -0.90 -4.25 17.98
CA SER A 100 0.49 -4.73 18.06
C SER A 100 1.21 -4.71 16.71
N ALA A 101 0.51 -5.07 15.62
CA ALA A 101 1.06 -4.99 14.27
C ALA A 101 1.31 -3.53 13.85
N ALA A 102 0.37 -2.64 14.14
CA ALA A 102 0.51 -1.20 13.90
C ALA A 102 1.70 -0.61 14.70
N GLN A 103 1.88 -1.04 15.96
CA GLN A 103 3.03 -0.65 16.79
C GLN A 103 4.36 -1.11 16.16
N ASN A 104 4.43 -2.34 15.70
CA ASN A 104 5.62 -2.90 15.06
C ASN A 104 5.94 -2.17 13.74
N TYR A 105 4.93 -1.88 12.92
CA TYR A 105 5.09 -1.09 11.71
C TYR A 105 5.65 0.30 12.02
N ALA A 106 5.03 1.03 12.93
CA ALA A 106 5.49 2.36 13.34
C ALA A 106 6.92 2.33 13.89
N SER A 107 7.29 1.28 14.65
CA SER A 107 8.65 1.12 15.18
C SER A 107 9.69 0.98 14.08
N VAL A 108 9.37 0.28 12.98
CA VAL A 108 10.28 0.16 11.82
C VAL A 108 10.47 1.52 11.14
N VAL A 109 9.39 2.24 10.85
CA VAL A 109 9.46 3.56 10.19
C VAL A 109 10.21 4.56 11.07
N ASN A 110 9.93 4.57 12.38
CA ASN A 110 10.62 5.40 13.38
C ASN A 110 12.13 5.10 13.44
N HIS A 111 12.51 3.83 13.34
CA HIS A 111 13.92 3.43 13.34
C HIS A 111 14.66 4.01 12.12
N VAL A 112 14.08 3.88 10.92
CA VAL A 112 14.66 4.44 9.69
C VAL A 112 14.74 5.96 9.77
N ALA A 113 13.68 6.63 10.25
CA ALA A 113 13.68 8.08 10.39
C ALA A 113 14.75 8.57 11.37
N SER A 114 14.95 7.86 12.49
CA SER A 114 15.99 8.19 13.46
C SER A 114 17.39 8.00 12.88
N GLY A 115 17.62 6.92 12.10
CA GLY A 115 18.90 6.63 11.45
C GLY A 115 19.28 7.58 10.33
N LEU A 116 18.29 8.32 9.79
CA LEU A 116 18.44 9.29 8.70
C LEU A 116 18.29 10.75 9.14
N LYS A 117 18.21 11.01 10.46
CA LYS A 117 18.09 12.37 11.00
C LYS A 117 19.19 13.27 10.45
N GLY A 118 18.79 14.41 9.87
CA GLY A 118 19.70 15.40 9.26
C GLY A 118 20.34 14.97 7.94
N LYS A 119 19.91 13.82 7.37
CA LYS A 119 20.38 13.30 6.07
C LYS A 119 19.27 13.19 5.04
N ALA A 120 18.11 12.69 5.42
CA ALA A 120 16.93 12.59 4.57
C ALA A 120 15.65 12.78 5.38
N ASP A 121 14.64 13.36 4.75
CA ASP A 121 13.29 13.41 5.27
C ASP A 121 12.59 12.07 5.09
N VAL A 122 11.87 11.60 6.10
CA VAL A 122 11.12 10.35 6.02
C VAL A 122 9.62 10.61 6.02
N TYR A 123 8.97 10.17 4.96
CA TYR A 123 7.51 10.27 4.78
C TYR A 123 6.86 8.91 4.94
N ASP A 124 5.69 8.88 5.57
CA ASP A 124 4.87 7.68 5.66
C ASP A 124 3.46 7.92 5.13
N ILE A 125 3.05 7.11 4.16
CA ILE A 125 1.79 7.21 3.44
C ILE A 125 1.03 5.90 3.62
N VAL A 126 0.14 5.85 4.62
CA VAL A 126 -0.78 4.72 4.81
C VAL A 126 -2.03 4.95 3.95
N VAL A 127 -2.17 4.14 2.90
CA VAL A 127 -3.26 4.26 1.93
C VAL A 127 -4.48 3.49 2.41
N PRO A 128 -5.64 4.13 2.60
CA PRO A 128 -6.88 3.40 2.85
C PRO A 128 -7.26 2.54 1.64
N THR A 129 -7.93 1.41 1.86
CA THR A 129 -8.43 0.55 0.79
C THR A 129 -9.88 0.87 0.42
N SER A 130 -10.38 0.26 -0.65
CA SER A 130 -11.74 0.51 -1.18
C SER A 130 -12.84 0.36 -0.12
N VAL A 131 -12.72 -0.59 0.82
CA VAL A 131 -13.70 -0.78 1.90
C VAL A 131 -13.76 0.42 2.86
N GLY A 132 -12.68 1.16 3.01
CA GLY A 132 -12.63 2.38 3.84
C GLY A 132 -13.19 3.62 3.13
N ILE A 133 -13.27 3.62 1.80
CA ILE A 133 -13.54 4.83 0.99
C ILE A 133 -14.83 4.67 0.17
N THR A 134 -14.94 3.66 -0.67
CA THR A 134 -16.03 3.52 -1.66
C THR A 134 -17.11 2.51 -1.25
N PHE A 135 -16.97 1.89 -0.08
CA PHE A 135 -17.95 0.94 0.43
C PHE A 135 -19.33 1.61 0.65
N PRO A 136 -20.45 0.97 0.30
CA PRO A 136 -21.78 1.55 0.48
C PRO A 136 -22.13 1.80 1.95
N ASP A 137 -22.46 3.05 2.29
CA ASP A 137 -22.68 3.51 3.67
C ASP A 137 -23.80 2.73 4.38
N ASN A 138 -24.85 2.34 3.61
CA ASN A 138 -25.98 1.55 4.15
C ASN A 138 -25.65 0.05 4.35
N LYS A 139 -24.41 -0.37 4.06
CA LYS A 139 -23.96 -1.76 4.25
C LYS A 139 -22.87 -1.91 5.32
N THR A 140 -22.37 -0.81 5.88
CA THR A 140 -21.26 -0.84 6.86
C THR A 140 -21.57 -1.67 8.10
N SER A 141 -22.83 -1.66 8.58
CA SER A 141 -23.28 -2.49 9.72
C SER A 141 -23.46 -3.97 9.40
N LYS A 142 -23.34 -4.37 8.12
CA LYS A 142 -23.49 -5.76 7.66
C LYS A 142 -22.17 -6.51 7.55
N VAL A 143 -21.05 -5.85 7.80
CA VAL A 143 -19.71 -6.43 7.72
C VAL A 143 -18.89 -6.10 8.97
N ASN A 144 -17.98 -7.00 9.32
CA ASN A 144 -17.03 -6.76 10.40
C ASN A 144 -15.73 -6.19 9.78
N SER A 145 -15.64 -4.86 9.70
CA SER A 145 -14.47 -4.16 9.19
C SER A 145 -14.18 -2.93 10.04
N SER A 146 -12.93 -2.76 10.45
CA SER A 146 -12.49 -1.64 11.28
C SER A 146 -12.57 -0.31 10.52
N ASN A 147 -12.88 0.77 11.24
CA ASN A 147 -12.88 2.11 10.68
C ASN A 147 -11.45 2.56 10.33
N GLN A 148 -11.15 2.63 9.03
CA GLN A 148 -9.79 2.91 8.55
C GLN A 148 -9.30 4.32 8.91
N LYS A 149 -10.18 5.33 9.02
CA LYS A 149 -9.78 6.68 9.49
C LYS A 149 -9.25 6.62 10.91
N LYS A 150 -9.95 5.92 11.82
CA LYS A 150 -9.50 5.74 13.21
C LYS A 150 -8.21 4.93 13.27
N SER A 151 -8.09 3.88 12.45
CA SER A 151 -6.91 3.02 12.39
C SER A 151 -5.67 3.79 11.90
N ILE A 152 -5.77 4.57 10.82
CA ILE A 152 -4.67 5.40 10.31
C ILE A 152 -4.23 6.43 11.37
N ARG A 153 -5.19 7.09 12.02
CA ARG A 153 -4.87 8.01 13.14
C ARG A 153 -4.13 7.30 14.27
N SER A 154 -4.52 6.05 14.60
CA SER A 154 -3.84 5.27 15.62
C SER A 154 -2.42 4.89 15.22
N ILE A 155 -2.19 4.50 13.95
CA ILE A 155 -0.86 4.23 13.40
C ILE A 155 0.00 5.48 13.48
N TYR A 156 -0.50 6.63 13.00
CA TYR A 156 0.27 7.88 12.95
C TYR A 156 0.60 8.44 14.33
N ARG A 157 -0.24 8.23 15.34
CA ARG A 157 0.09 8.58 16.73
C ARG A 157 1.26 7.79 17.33
N LYS A 158 1.62 6.64 16.72
CA LYS A 158 2.77 5.83 17.11
C LYS A 158 4.06 6.26 16.39
N MET A 159 3.96 7.13 15.38
CA MET A 159 5.10 7.69 14.67
C MET A 159 5.79 8.78 15.52
N ASN A 160 7.12 8.83 15.46
CA ASN A 160 7.89 9.91 16.09
C ASN A 160 7.86 11.20 15.23
N ARG A 161 8.31 12.32 15.81
CA ARG A 161 8.28 13.65 15.15
C ARG A 161 9.19 13.75 13.91
N GLN A 162 10.06 12.78 13.68
CA GLN A 162 10.96 12.73 12.52
C GLN A 162 10.27 12.15 11.29
N VAL A 163 9.13 11.48 11.48
CA VAL A 163 8.31 10.92 10.39
C VAL A 163 7.26 11.96 9.99
N LYS A 164 7.28 12.36 8.74
CA LYS A 164 6.27 13.22 8.12
C LYS A 164 5.12 12.35 7.61
N THR A 165 4.01 12.32 8.33
CA THR A 165 2.85 11.51 7.95
C THR A 165 2.00 12.23 6.91
N VAL A 166 1.61 11.53 5.84
CA VAL A 166 0.77 12.06 4.77
C VAL A 166 -0.64 11.46 4.88
N SER A 167 -1.61 12.28 5.29
CA SER A 167 -2.99 11.81 5.51
C SER A 167 -3.79 11.81 4.21
N LEU A 168 -4.21 10.63 3.75
CA LEU A 168 -4.97 10.47 2.51
C LEU A 168 -6.47 10.28 2.71
N TYR A 169 -6.91 9.90 3.92
CA TYR A 169 -8.28 9.44 4.11
C TYR A 169 -9.33 10.48 3.69
N ASP A 170 -9.20 11.71 4.17
CA ASP A 170 -10.20 12.74 3.91
C ASP A 170 -10.15 13.23 2.45
N THR A 171 -8.98 13.22 1.82
CA THR A 171 -8.81 13.51 0.40
C THR A 171 -9.51 12.47 -0.45
N LEU A 172 -9.24 11.17 -0.24
CA LEU A 172 -9.89 10.11 -1.01
C LEU A 172 -11.41 10.03 -0.74
N MET A 173 -11.85 10.33 0.49
CA MET A 173 -13.28 10.44 0.82
C MET A 173 -13.99 11.57 0.07
N SER A 174 -13.34 12.70 -0.17
CA SER A 174 -13.93 13.79 -0.98
C SER A 174 -14.10 13.44 -2.45
N HIS A 175 -13.35 12.44 -2.93
CA HIS A 175 -13.40 11.92 -4.29
C HIS A 175 -14.07 10.54 -4.40
N ARG A 176 -14.75 10.06 -3.34
CA ARG A 176 -15.24 8.69 -3.25
C ARG A 176 -16.25 8.26 -4.30
N LYS A 177 -16.93 9.21 -4.95
CA LYS A 177 -17.84 8.95 -6.08
C LYS A 177 -17.12 8.80 -7.41
N GLU A 178 -15.86 9.19 -7.48
CA GLU A 178 -15.05 9.03 -8.68
C GLU A 178 -14.52 7.60 -8.79
N TYR A 179 -14.06 7.23 -9.98
CA TYR A 179 -13.48 5.92 -10.21
C TYR A 179 -12.02 5.90 -9.74
N ILE A 180 -11.83 5.86 -8.41
CA ILE A 180 -10.51 5.90 -7.74
C ILE A 180 -10.06 4.54 -7.18
N TYR A 181 -10.95 3.54 -7.17
CA TYR A 181 -10.64 2.14 -6.87
C TYR A 181 -11.22 1.23 -7.92
N PHE A 182 -10.54 0.12 -8.21
CA PHE A 182 -11.09 -0.94 -9.03
C PHE A 182 -12.22 -1.68 -8.28
N ARG A 183 -13.15 -2.29 -9.04
CA ARG A 183 -14.25 -3.11 -8.51
C ARG A 183 -13.86 -4.57 -8.39
N THR A 184 -12.99 -5.01 -9.28
CA THR A 184 -12.58 -6.40 -9.44
C THR A 184 -11.17 -6.66 -8.92
N ASP A 185 -10.55 -5.65 -8.31
CA ASP A 185 -9.18 -5.72 -7.81
C ASP A 185 -9.01 -4.92 -6.52
N HIS A 186 -8.05 -5.33 -5.69
CA HIS A 186 -7.82 -4.67 -4.40
C HIS A 186 -7.11 -3.31 -4.51
N HIS A 187 -6.52 -2.98 -5.66
CA HIS A 187 -5.81 -1.72 -5.83
C HIS A 187 -6.73 -0.52 -6.06
N TRP A 188 -6.17 0.66 -5.84
CA TRP A 188 -6.70 1.90 -6.40
C TRP A 188 -6.45 1.98 -7.91
N THR A 189 -7.17 2.88 -8.58
CA THR A 189 -6.86 3.25 -9.96
C THR A 189 -5.68 4.25 -9.97
N ASP A 190 -5.10 4.50 -11.12
CA ASP A 190 -4.08 5.53 -11.28
C ASP A 190 -4.57 6.93 -10.84
N LYS A 191 -5.87 7.23 -11.06
CA LYS A 191 -6.49 8.45 -10.55
C LYS A 191 -6.53 8.51 -9.01
N GLY A 192 -6.73 7.37 -8.34
CA GLY A 192 -6.62 7.29 -6.89
C GLY A 192 -5.20 7.59 -6.41
N ALA A 193 -4.20 7.03 -7.09
CA ALA A 193 -2.78 7.29 -6.81
C ALA A 193 -2.39 8.75 -7.08
N TYR A 194 -3.00 9.42 -8.09
CA TYR A 194 -2.82 10.84 -8.35
C TYR A 194 -3.21 11.71 -7.13
N TYR A 195 -4.33 11.42 -6.48
CA TYR A 195 -4.70 12.18 -5.27
C TYR A 195 -3.71 11.99 -4.11
N ALA A 196 -3.12 10.80 -4.00
CA ALA A 196 -2.05 10.56 -3.04
C ALA A 196 -0.77 11.35 -3.38
N TYR A 197 -0.40 11.39 -4.66
CA TYR A 197 0.69 12.20 -5.15
C TYR A 197 0.50 13.69 -4.82
N ARG A 198 -0.68 14.24 -5.05
CA ARG A 198 -0.97 15.65 -4.69
C ARG A 198 -0.80 15.91 -3.19
N GLN A 199 -1.28 15.00 -2.33
CA GLN A 199 -1.10 15.13 -0.88
C GLN A 199 0.36 15.00 -0.45
N PHE A 200 1.14 14.15 -1.11
CA PHE A 200 2.58 14.09 -0.88
C PHE A 200 3.27 15.39 -1.28
N CYS A 201 2.94 15.94 -2.45
CA CYS A 201 3.49 17.23 -2.90
C CYS A 201 3.17 18.36 -1.90
N GLU A 202 1.92 18.44 -1.43
CA GLU A 202 1.52 19.40 -0.39
C GLU A 202 2.34 19.24 0.89
N ALA A 203 2.47 18.00 1.39
CA ALA A 203 3.24 17.70 2.60
C ALA A 203 4.74 18.02 2.47
N LYS A 204 5.28 17.90 1.26
CA LYS A 204 6.69 18.20 0.97
C LYS A 204 6.92 19.66 0.58
N GLY A 205 5.88 20.41 0.23
CA GLY A 205 5.99 21.76 -0.31
C GLY A 205 6.39 21.82 -1.77
N LEU A 206 6.03 20.77 -2.55
CA LEU A 206 6.22 20.74 -4.00
C LEU A 206 4.96 21.22 -4.71
N GLN A 207 5.13 21.88 -5.86
CA GLN A 207 4.02 22.18 -6.76
C GLN A 207 3.65 20.89 -7.53
N SER A 208 2.44 20.37 -7.29
CA SER A 208 1.93 19.24 -8.08
C SER A 208 1.46 19.68 -9.46
N HIS A 209 1.58 18.80 -10.43
CA HIS A 209 0.92 18.97 -11.73
C HIS A 209 -0.58 18.71 -11.64
N GLU A 210 -1.37 19.43 -12.45
CA GLU A 210 -2.80 19.13 -12.58
C GLU A 210 -3.02 17.86 -13.43
N LEU A 211 -4.11 17.13 -13.17
CA LEU A 211 -4.38 15.86 -13.86
C LEU A 211 -4.49 16.03 -15.39
N SER A 212 -4.92 17.20 -15.86
CA SER A 212 -5.03 17.56 -17.27
C SER A 212 -3.70 17.70 -18.00
N GLU A 213 -2.60 17.88 -17.27
CA GLU A 213 -1.25 17.99 -17.85
C GLU A 213 -0.68 16.61 -18.23
N TYR A 214 -1.23 15.54 -17.65
CA TYR A 214 -0.79 14.16 -17.92
C TYR A 214 -1.46 13.59 -19.16
N LYS A 215 -0.67 13.01 -20.05
CA LYS A 215 -1.21 12.25 -21.18
C LYS A 215 -1.86 10.97 -20.69
N GLN A 216 -3.17 10.85 -20.87
CA GLN A 216 -3.93 9.64 -20.48
C GLN A 216 -3.91 8.59 -21.61
N GLN A 217 -3.81 7.32 -21.24
CA GLN A 217 -4.04 6.18 -22.13
C GLN A 217 -4.94 5.14 -21.47
N ASP A 218 -5.95 4.65 -22.20
CA ASP A 218 -6.83 3.53 -21.81
C ASP A 218 -6.19 2.21 -22.25
N PHE A 219 -5.92 1.31 -21.31
CA PHE A 219 -5.35 -0.02 -21.55
C PHE A 219 -6.42 -1.10 -21.76
N GLY A 220 -7.69 -0.75 -21.65
CA GLY A 220 -8.83 -1.64 -21.86
C GLY A 220 -9.28 -2.38 -20.60
N SER A 221 -10.04 -3.45 -20.82
CA SER A 221 -10.73 -4.19 -19.75
C SER A 221 -9.75 -4.91 -18.81
N PHE A 222 -10.11 -4.91 -17.51
CA PHE A 222 -9.33 -5.50 -16.42
C PHE A 222 -10.25 -6.32 -15.50
N LEU A 223 -9.75 -7.48 -15.08
CA LEU A 223 -10.33 -8.32 -14.03
C LEU A 223 -9.18 -8.73 -13.10
N GLY A 224 -9.17 -8.19 -11.89
CA GLY A 224 -8.07 -8.35 -10.94
C GLY A 224 -8.32 -9.43 -9.88
N SER A 225 -7.66 -9.27 -8.73
CA SER A 225 -7.62 -10.27 -7.66
C SER A 225 -9.00 -10.60 -7.09
N PHE A 226 -9.89 -9.63 -6.93
CA PHE A 226 -11.24 -9.88 -6.41
C PHE A 226 -12.09 -10.74 -7.32
N TYR A 227 -11.82 -10.72 -8.64
CA TYR A 227 -12.49 -11.64 -9.55
C TYR A 227 -12.10 -13.10 -9.26
N LEU A 228 -10.85 -13.34 -8.88
CA LEU A 228 -10.38 -14.66 -8.43
C LEU A 228 -10.95 -15.01 -7.04
N ASP A 229 -10.87 -14.08 -6.10
CA ASP A 229 -11.33 -14.26 -4.70
C ASP A 229 -12.84 -14.54 -4.61
N THR A 230 -13.61 -14.17 -5.63
CA THR A 230 -15.06 -14.38 -5.70
C THR A 230 -15.48 -15.50 -6.66
N ASP A 231 -14.61 -16.49 -6.87
CA ASP A 231 -14.83 -17.65 -7.73
C ASP A 231 -15.25 -17.26 -9.17
N HIS A 232 -14.58 -16.23 -9.71
CA HIS A 232 -14.84 -15.71 -11.06
C HIS A 232 -16.29 -15.19 -11.24
N ASN A 233 -16.84 -14.53 -10.22
CA ASN A 233 -18.23 -14.10 -10.20
C ASN A 233 -18.54 -13.14 -11.36
N LYS A 234 -19.40 -13.61 -12.27
CA LYS A 234 -19.76 -12.88 -13.52
C LYS A 234 -20.58 -11.61 -13.28
N ALA A 235 -21.14 -11.41 -12.07
CA ALA A 235 -21.84 -10.17 -11.71
C ALA A 235 -20.88 -9.02 -11.41
N LEU A 236 -19.59 -9.27 -11.23
CA LEU A 236 -18.59 -8.21 -11.12
C LEU A 236 -18.44 -7.49 -12.46
N ARG A 237 -18.53 -6.16 -12.43
CA ARG A 237 -18.36 -5.34 -13.62
C ARG A 237 -16.87 -5.18 -13.93
N LYS A 238 -16.47 -5.64 -15.12
CA LYS A 238 -15.11 -5.44 -15.62
C LYS A 238 -14.66 -3.99 -15.44
N ASP A 239 -13.47 -3.85 -14.93
CA ASP A 239 -12.80 -2.57 -14.79
C ASP A 239 -12.13 -2.12 -16.09
N LYS A 240 -11.58 -0.91 -16.08
CA LYS A 240 -10.68 -0.38 -17.11
C LYS A 240 -9.45 0.19 -16.44
N VAL A 241 -8.28 -0.16 -16.94
CA VAL A 241 -7.03 0.48 -16.51
C VAL A 241 -6.77 1.68 -17.41
N LYS A 242 -6.76 2.86 -16.81
CA LYS A 242 -6.29 4.09 -17.45
C LYS A 242 -4.99 4.49 -16.77
N ALA A 243 -4.01 4.95 -17.55
CA ALA A 243 -2.73 5.39 -17.04
C ALA A 243 -2.46 6.84 -17.45
N TYR A 244 -1.87 7.60 -16.52
CA TYR A 244 -1.45 8.99 -16.70
C TYR A 244 0.08 9.03 -16.74
N PHE A 245 0.62 9.28 -17.93
CA PHE A 245 2.07 9.25 -18.15
C PHE A 245 2.72 10.51 -17.58
N PRO A 246 3.92 10.40 -16.97
CA PRO A 246 4.66 11.56 -16.49
C PRO A 246 4.72 12.68 -17.54
N VAL A 247 4.66 13.94 -17.10
CA VAL A 247 4.62 15.12 -18.00
C VAL A 247 5.85 15.14 -18.87
N ASP A 248 7.04 14.87 -18.30
CA ASP A 248 8.32 14.81 -18.99
C ASP A 248 8.73 13.40 -19.45
N ASN A 249 7.78 12.55 -19.76
CA ASN A 249 7.97 11.11 -20.01
C ASN A 249 9.11 10.76 -20.98
N ALA A 250 9.37 11.59 -22.00
CA ALA A 250 10.40 11.33 -23.03
C ALA A 250 11.84 11.28 -22.48
N GLY A 251 12.10 11.91 -21.32
CA GLY A 251 13.43 11.92 -20.67
C GLY A 251 13.60 10.82 -19.62
N ILE A 252 12.55 10.05 -19.32
CA ILE A 252 12.55 9.11 -18.22
C ILE A 252 12.92 7.70 -18.70
N THR A 253 13.87 7.09 -18.00
CA THR A 253 14.29 5.70 -18.20
C THR A 253 14.11 4.94 -16.90
N MET A 254 13.78 3.65 -16.99
CA MET A 254 13.66 2.76 -15.84
C MET A 254 14.47 1.49 -16.06
N THR A 255 15.23 1.09 -15.06
CA THR A 255 15.90 -0.21 -14.99
C THR A 255 15.44 -0.92 -13.74
N TYR A 256 15.11 -2.20 -13.81
CA TYR A 256 14.70 -2.99 -12.67
C TYR A 256 15.42 -4.34 -12.63
N HIS A 257 15.50 -4.91 -11.43
CA HIS A 257 15.93 -6.27 -11.21
C HIS A 257 14.72 -7.12 -10.87
N ASP A 258 14.58 -8.27 -11.51
CA ASP A 258 13.54 -9.23 -11.15
C ASP A 258 13.92 -10.09 -9.94
N GLN A 259 13.02 -10.95 -9.50
CA GLN A 259 13.24 -11.84 -8.35
C GLN A 259 14.32 -12.91 -8.61
N ASN A 260 14.67 -13.16 -9.86
CA ASN A 260 15.71 -14.11 -10.27
C ASN A 260 17.09 -13.45 -10.47
N GLY A 261 17.18 -12.13 -10.21
CA GLY A 261 18.41 -11.34 -10.38
C GLY A 261 18.64 -10.82 -11.79
N GLY A 262 17.72 -11.07 -12.73
CA GLY A 262 17.76 -10.52 -14.07
C GLY A 262 17.65 -8.98 -14.05
N ARG A 263 18.37 -8.28 -14.92
CA ARG A 263 18.32 -6.83 -15.08
C ARG A 263 17.68 -6.46 -16.41
N TYR A 264 16.67 -5.60 -16.35
CA TYR A 264 15.85 -5.22 -17.50
C TYR A 264 15.66 -3.71 -17.55
N THR A 265 15.38 -3.20 -18.75
CA THR A 265 14.99 -1.81 -18.99
C THR A 265 13.56 -1.76 -19.51
N SER A 266 12.76 -0.83 -19.01
CA SER A 266 11.37 -0.61 -19.42
C SER A 266 11.02 0.87 -19.34
N ALA A 267 9.87 1.23 -19.90
CA ALA A 267 9.22 2.49 -19.56
C ALA A 267 8.63 2.40 -18.14
N VAL A 268 8.55 3.51 -17.43
CA VAL A 268 7.96 3.60 -16.09
C VAL A 268 6.49 3.14 -16.11
N ILE A 269 5.78 3.48 -17.17
CA ILE A 269 4.46 2.94 -17.49
C ILE A 269 4.57 2.25 -18.86
N ALA A 270 4.47 0.93 -18.88
CA ALA A 270 4.51 0.13 -20.10
C ALA A 270 3.16 0.20 -20.85
N ASN A 271 3.15 -0.22 -22.12
CA ASN A 271 1.89 -0.30 -22.87
C ASN A 271 1.01 -1.45 -22.35
N GLY A 272 0.11 -1.15 -21.42
CA GLY A 272 -0.80 -2.10 -20.78
C GLY A 272 -1.77 -2.80 -21.74
N ARG A 273 -1.93 -2.32 -22.98
CA ARG A 273 -2.73 -3.04 -24.00
C ARG A 273 -2.12 -4.38 -24.38
N LYS A 274 -0.80 -4.52 -24.24
CA LYS A 274 -0.07 -5.76 -24.51
C LYS A 274 -0.19 -6.80 -23.40
N TYR A 275 -0.69 -6.43 -22.21
CA TYR A 275 -0.86 -7.32 -21.09
C TYR A 275 -2.22 -8.04 -21.16
N SER A 276 -2.30 -9.27 -20.63
CA SER A 276 -3.58 -9.96 -20.45
C SER A 276 -4.52 -9.15 -19.57
N MET A 277 -5.82 -9.48 -19.60
CA MET A 277 -6.82 -8.78 -18.82
C MET A 277 -6.50 -8.76 -17.31
N GLN A 278 -5.90 -9.82 -16.79
CA GLN A 278 -5.56 -9.97 -15.38
C GLN A 278 -4.27 -9.24 -14.98
N LEU A 279 -3.40 -8.94 -15.92
CA LEU A 279 -2.06 -8.39 -15.65
C LEU A 279 -1.91 -6.91 -16.01
N LYS A 280 -2.99 -6.21 -16.38
CA LYS A 280 -2.91 -4.82 -16.85
C LYS A 280 -2.34 -3.85 -15.82
N TYR A 281 -2.55 -4.10 -14.52
CA TYR A 281 -1.95 -3.28 -13.45
C TYR A 281 -0.42 -3.39 -13.42
N CYS A 282 0.15 -4.51 -13.88
CA CYS A 282 1.60 -4.67 -14.02
C CYS A 282 2.24 -3.75 -15.08
N ALA A 283 1.45 -2.99 -15.85
CA ALA A 283 1.98 -1.93 -16.70
C ALA A 283 2.70 -0.82 -15.92
N PHE A 284 2.30 -0.60 -14.66
CA PHE A 284 2.99 0.32 -13.75
C PHE A 284 4.24 -0.34 -13.17
N LEU A 285 5.40 0.27 -13.34
CA LEU A 285 6.71 -0.17 -12.87
C LEU A 285 7.14 -1.59 -13.30
N ALA A 286 6.55 -2.13 -14.38
CA ALA A 286 6.71 -3.53 -14.78
C ALA A 286 6.34 -4.52 -13.66
N GLY A 287 5.41 -4.13 -12.76
CA GLY A 287 4.94 -4.92 -11.63
C GLY A 287 5.80 -4.84 -10.37
N ASP A 288 5.85 -5.93 -9.62
CA ASP A 288 6.50 -5.98 -8.30
C ASP A 288 7.93 -6.52 -8.44
N ASN A 289 8.88 -5.61 -8.51
CA ASN A 289 10.30 -5.93 -8.65
C ASN A 289 11.06 -5.60 -7.36
N PRO A 290 12.04 -6.44 -6.94
CA PRO A 290 12.84 -6.17 -5.74
C PRO A 290 13.46 -4.79 -5.73
N TYR A 291 14.04 -4.36 -6.85
CA TYR A 291 14.75 -3.10 -6.96
C TYR A 291 14.55 -2.47 -8.34
N THR A 292 14.18 -1.19 -8.35
CA THR A 292 13.97 -0.42 -9.56
C THR A 292 14.64 0.95 -9.43
N VAL A 293 15.30 1.39 -10.49
CA VAL A 293 15.88 2.74 -10.60
C VAL A 293 15.21 3.48 -11.74
N ILE A 294 14.63 4.63 -11.44
CA ILE A 294 14.07 5.56 -12.42
C ILE A 294 15.02 6.76 -12.52
N HIS A 295 15.31 7.19 -13.73
CA HIS A 295 16.15 8.34 -14.00
C HIS A 295 15.47 9.29 -14.98
N ASN A 296 15.12 10.47 -14.51
CA ASN A 296 14.67 11.58 -15.37
C ASN A 296 15.90 12.35 -15.87
N LYS A 297 16.32 12.09 -17.11
CA LYS A 297 17.51 12.68 -17.72
C LYS A 297 17.39 14.19 -18.01
N LYS A 298 16.16 14.73 -17.97
CA LYS A 298 15.93 16.17 -18.15
C LYS A 298 16.23 16.98 -16.87
N ARG A 299 16.09 16.35 -15.71
CA ARG A 299 16.49 16.97 -14.43
C ARG A 299 17.98 16.79 -14.22
N LYS A 300 18.64 17.85 -13.70
CA LYS A 300 20.10 17.90 -13.45
C LYS A 300 20.39 18.52 -12.08
N ASP A 301 19.40 18.44 -11.16
CA ASP A 301 19.45 19.09 -9.87
C ASP A 301 20.00 18.19 -8.75
N GLY A 302 20.34 16.94 -9.05
CA GLY A 302 20.83 15.97 -8.09
C GLY A 302 19.72 15.45 -7.13
N SER A 303 18.45 15.81 -7.36
CA SER A 303 17.35 15.39 -6.50
C SER A 303 17.13 13.88 -6.57
N SER A 304 16.96 13.24 -5.42
CA SER A 304 16.70 11.81 -5.37
C SER A 304 15.86 11.39 -4.16
N CYS A 305 15.12 10.29 -4.32
CA CYS A 305 14.40 9.67 -3.22
C CYS A 305 14.51 8.13 -3.25
N VAL A 306 14.30 7.51 -2.09
CA VAL A 306 14.07 6.08 -1.94
C VAL A 306 12.59 5.86 -1.67
N VAL A 307 11.92 4.98 -2.44
CA VAL A 307 10.54 4.60 -2.22
C VAL A 307 10.48 3.17 -1.70
N VAL A 308 9.88 2.98 -0.54
CA VAL A 308 9.68 1.68 0.14
C VAL A 308 8.21 1.32 0.00
N LYS A 309 7.90 0.32 -0.82
CA LYS A 309 6.51 0.06 -1.23
C LYS A 309 6.15 -1.42 -1.30
N GLU A 310 4.85 -1.69 -1.34
CA GLU A 310 4.22 -2.85 -1.96
C GLU A 310 3.46 -2.41 -3.22
N SER A 311 2.64 -3.27 -3.79
CA SER A 311 2.04 -3.05 -5.13
C SER A 311 1.19 -1.78 -5.29
N TYR A 312 0.65 -1.21 -4.21
CA TYR A 312 -0.04 0.10 -4.29
C TYR A 312 0.89 1.22 -4.75
N GLY A 313 2.17 1.17 -4.38
CA GLY A 313 3.17 2.13 -4.82
C GLY A 313 3.41 2.11 -6.33
N ASN A 314 3.04 1.03 -7.05
CA ASN A 314 3.29 0.92 -8.49
C ASN A 314 2.62 2.03 -9.31
N ALA A 315 1.38 2.41 -8.98
CA ALA A 315 0.68 3.49 -9.65
C ALA A 315 1.06 4.89 -9.12
N PHE A 316 1.62 4.99 -7.91
CA PHE A 316 2.03 6.26 -7.30
C PHE A 316 3.41 6.74 -7.79
N VAL A 317 4.38 5.84 -7.86
CA VAL A 317 5.78 6.19 -8.18
C VAL A 317 5.96 6.91 -9.52
N PRO A 318 5.23 6.59 -10.60
CA PRO A 318 5.37 7.30 -11.86
C PRO A 318 5.21 8.82 -11.75
N TYR A 319 4.34 9.32 -10.88
CA TYR A 319 4.15 10.76 -10.65
C TYR A 319 5.39 11.44 -10.04
N LEU A 320 6.16 10.70 -9.25
CA LEU A 320 7.39 11.24 -8.64
C LEU A 320 8.48 11.52 -9.68
N ALA A 321 8.41 10.88 -10.85
CA ALA A 321 9.42 11.04 -11.90
C ALA A 321 9.47 12.45 -12.49
N ASP A 322 8.43 13.27 -12.29
CA ASP A 322 8.43 14.68 -12.65
C ASP A 322 9.15 15.57 -11.62
N HIS A 323 9.47 15.06 -10.41
CA HIS A 323 10.00 15.82 -9.28
C HIS A 323 11.42 15.44 -8.88
N TYR A 324 11.88 14.23 -9.21
CA TYR A 324 13.22 13.75 -8.84
C TYR A 324 14.03 13.39 -10.06
N GLU A 325 15.34 13.71 -10.03
CA GLU A 325 16.27 13.22 -11.04
C GLU A 325 16.42 11.70 -10.96
N LYS A 326 16.50 11.15 -9.75
CA LYS A 326 16.59 9.71 -9.52
C LYS A 326 15.65 9.21 -8.45
N ILE A 327 14.99 8.08 -8.71
CA ILE A 327 14.12 7.41 -7.77
C ILE A 327 14.60 5.96 -7.63
N TYR A 328 14.88 5.56 -6.39
CA TYR A 328 15.28 4.21 -6.02
C TYR A 328 14.08 3.53 -5.36
N VAL A 329 13.43 2.58 -6.06
CA VAL A 329 12.24 1.91 -5.58
C VAL A 329 12.60 0.53 -5.09
N ILE A 330 12.22 0.20 -3.87
CA ILE A 330 12.38 -1.14 -3.30
C ILE A 330 11.01 -1.72 -2.93
N ASP A 331 10.82 -2.98 -3.31
CA ASP A 331 9.70 -3.78 -2.82
C ASP A 331 10.21 -4.65 -1.67
N TYR A 332 9.86 -4.26 -0.44
CA TYR A 332 10.38 -4.91 0.78
C TYR A 332 10.00 -6.39 0.89
N ARG A 333 9.06 -6.87 0.09
CA ARG A 333 8.68 -8.30 0.07
C ARG A 333 9.80 -9.16 -0.53
N TYR A 334 10.61 -8.59 -1.42
CA TYR A 334 11.60 -9.30 -2.22
C TYR A 334 13.02 -8.75 -2.08
N TRP A 335 13.17 -7.44 -1.84
CA TRP A 335 14.47 -6.80 -1.74
C TRP A 335 15.18 -7.15 -0.43
N LYS A 336 16.52 -7.27 -0.51
CA LYS A 336 17.39 -7.50 0.64
C LYS A 336 18.44 -6.39 0.68
N GLY A 337 18.60 -5.74 1.82
CA GLY A 337 19.55 -4.65 1.99
C GLY A 337 19.17 -3.82 3.21
N SER A 338 19.67 -2.58 3.29
CA SER A 338 19.32 -1.61 4.32
C SER A 338 18.76 -0.35 3.65
N ILE A 339 17.53 0.05 4.03
CA ILE A 339 16.89 1.30 3.56
C ILE A 339 17.79 2.50 3.90
N SER A 340 18.31 2.52 5.13
CA SER A 340 19.15 3.61 5.62
C SER A 340 20.47 3.72 4.85
N ASP A 341 21.08 2.58 4.51
CA ASP A 341 22.34 2.57 3.75
C ASP A 341 22.11 2.93 2.28
N LEU A 342 21.02 2.43 1.68
CA LEU A 342 20.63 2.81 0.32
C LEU A 342 20.43 4.34 0.22
N ALA A 343 19.70 4.93 1.16
CA ALA A 343 19.45 6.36 1.20
C ALA A 343 20.75 7.17 1.35
N LYS A 344 21.66 6.74 2.25
CA LYS A 344 22.97 7.37 2.46
C LYS A 344 23.87 7.25 1.23
N GLN A 345 23.97 6.04 0.64
CA GLN A 345 24.79 5.76 -0.54
C GLN A 345 24.43 6.67 -1.72
N HIS A 346 23.13 6.88 -1.91
CA HIS A 346 22.62 7.69 -3.02
C HIS A 346 22.35 9.15 -2.65
N LYS A 347 22.67 9.56 -1.40
CA LYS A 347 22.40 10.91 -0.89
C LYS A 347 20.94 11.31 -1.11
N ALA A 348 20.03 10.35 -0.92
CA ALA A 348 18.62 10.57 -1.12
C ALA A 348 18.12 11.67 -0.15
N GLN A 349 17.37 12.62 -0.68
CA GLN A 349 16.78 13.70 0.11
C GLN A 349 15.55 13.23 0.89
N ASP A 350 14.87 12.20 0.36
CA ASP A 350 13.64 11.67 0.92
C ASP A 350 13.63 10.14 0.93
N VAL A 351 13.01 9.58 1.96
CA VAL A 351 12.59 8.17 2.02
C VAL A 351 11.07 8.16 2.19
N ILE A 352 10.38 7.54 1.25
CA ILE A 352 8.92 7.55 1.16
C ILE A 352 8.40 6.13 1.36
N PHE A 353 7.80 5.87 2.51
CA PHE A 353 7.03 4.64 2.74
C PHE A 353 5.63 4.84 2.16
N ILE A 354 5.20 3.93 1.30
CA ILE A 354 3.83 3.93 0.77
C ILE A 354 3.27 2.51 0.77
N ASN A 355 2.26 2.30 1.61
CA ASN A 355 1.68 0.99 1.86
C ASN A 355 0.17 1.10 2.04
N ASN A 356 -0.59 0.13 1.51
CA ASN A 356 -2.00 0.06 1.88
C ASN A 356 -2.16 -0.33 3.37
N ILE A 357 -3.27 0.07 3.96
CA ILE A 357 -3.51 -0.14 5.39
C ILE A 357 -3.55 -1.62 5.79
N SER A 358 -3.93 -2.54 4.90
CA SER A 358 -3.97 -3.98 5.20
C SER A 358 -2.59 -4.54 5.51
N MET A 359 -1.51 -3.93 4.96
CA MET A 359 -0.15 -4.30 5.30
C MET A 359 0.14 -4.08 6.79
N THR A 360 -0.38 -3.01 7.39
CA THR A 360 -0.10 -2.65 8.79
C THR A 360 -0.68 -3.62 9.83
N ARG A 361 -1.47 -4.60 9.42
CA ARG A 361 -1.98 -5.72 10.25
C ARG A 361 -1.28 -7.05 9.97
N ASN A 362 -0.42 -7.10 8.96
CA ASN A 362 0.22 -8.33 8.51
C ASN A 362 1.62 -8.49 9.12
N ALA A 363 1.73 -9.32 10.17
CA ALA A 363 2.99 -9.53 10.89
C ALA A 363 4.13 -10.04 9.99
N TYR A 364 3.82 -10.88 8.99
CA TYR A 364 4.82 -11.37 8.03
C TYR A 364 5.39 -10.23 7.18
N LEU A 365 4.53 -9.37 6.61
CA LEU A 365 4.98 -8.23 5.79
C LEU A 365 5.74 -7.19 6.62
N ILE A 366 5.28 -6.93 7.86
CA ILE A 366 6.00 -6.07 8.80
C ILE A 366 7.36 -6.66 9.14
N GLY A 367 7.45 -7.98 9.32
CA GLY A 367 8.71 -8.68 9.51
C GLY A 367 9.67 -8.52 8.33
N LYS A 368 9.16 -8.55 7.09
CA LYS A 368 9.96 -8.30 5.89
C LYS A 368 10.56 -6.89 5.88
N ILE A 369 9.73 -5.87 6.15
CA ILE A 369 10.22 -4.49 6.16
C ILE A 369 11.18 -4.23 7.33
N ALA A 370 11.00 -4.91 8.47
CA ALA A 370 11.89 -4.81 9.62
C ALA A 370 13.29 -5.38 9.37
N GLN A 371 13.41 -6.34 8.44
CA GLN A 371 14.70 -6.93 8.08
C GLN A 371 15.59 -6.00 7.25
N ILE A 372 15.01 -4.97 6.64
CA ILE A 372 15.71 -4.04 5.72
C ILE A 372 15.79 -2.60 6.24
N LYS A 373 15.41 -2.35 7.49
CA LYS A 373 15.41 -1.02 8.14
C LYS A 373 16.81 -0.43 8.35
#